data_a91bc6f4862ef5592b356f13afeb952a
#
_entry.id   a91bc6f4862ef5592b356f13afeb952a
#
_cell.length_a   1.000
_cell.length_b   1.000
_cell.length_c   1.000
_cell.angle_alpha   90.00
_cell.angle_beta   90.00
_cell.angle_gamma   90.00
#
_symmetry.space_group_name_H-M   'P 1'
#
loop_
_entity.id
_entity.type
_entity.pdbx_description
1 polymer ?
#
loop_
_entity_poly.entity_id
_entity_poly.type
_entity_poly.pdbx_seq_one_letter_code
_entity_poly.pdbx_strand_id
1 'polypeptide(L)'
;MNYGGSTLFLRAGERVKVDDLLRGIIVLSGNDACAVIAEALSPNGTEAEFARHMTQRAKQLGMQNSSFANSNGWPDPNQRMSMRDLGIITDRIITEFPEFYSMFSEKEFVFDENESQNRYNRNPLLGLGLGADGLKTGHTKEAGYGLVGSAKQGDRRIIFVLSGLNSAKERAEQSEAIVNWSFRQFAKHKIVSANTVIASADVWIGAESTVGLVVDHDLEILRPVFGNRKLSAEIVYQGPLAAPIKKGAVVAKLIISAEGLPQQSIPLQAAQDVAQGGFLERILTTAKVLIRRLTDDPTKTEADS
;
A
#
# COMPACT_ATOMS: atom_id res chain seq x y z
N MET A 1 12.00 29.46 -18.76
CA MET A 1 10.84 29.91 -17.95
C MET A 1 11.33 30.18 -16.53
N ASN A 2 10.92 31.28 -15.90
CA ASN A 2 11.25 31.49 -14.48
C ASN A 2 10.21 30.73 -13.64
N TYR A 3 10.58 29.54 -13.13
CA TYR A 3 9.77 28.84 -12.17
C TYR A 3 9.91 29.51 -10.79
N GLY A 4 8.77 29.86 -10.18
CA GLY A 4 8.78 30.38 -8.81
C GLY A 4 9.14 29.28 -7.80
N GLY A 5 9.50 29.68 -6.57
CA GLY A 5 9.82 28.76 -5.48
C GLY A 5 11.23 28.20 -5.54
N SER A 6 11.40 26.93 -5.13
CA SER A 6 12.72 26.28 -5.11
C SER A 6 13.14 25.83 -6.49
N THR A 7 14.40 26.04 -6.84
CA THR A 7 14.97 25.78 -8.17
C THR A 7 16.43 25.34 -8.05
N LEU A 8 16.93 24.63 -9.05
CA LEU A 8 18.33 24.30 -9.23
C LEU A 8 19.08 25.37 -10.04
N PHE A 9 18.37 26.38 -10.55
CA PHE A 9 18.88 27.44 -11.43
C PHE A 9 19.46 26.90 -12.75
N LEU A 10 18.78 25.89 -13.32
CA LEU A 10 19.17 25.25 -14.59
C LEU A 10 19.19 26.25 -15.74
N ARG A 11 20.22 26.18 -16.58
CA ARG A 11 20.43 27.06 -17.72
C ARG A 11 19.94 26.42 -19.01
N ALA A 12 19.39 27.23 -19.91
CA ALA A 12 18.99 26.76 -21.24
C ALA A 12 20.19 26.15 -21.98
N GLY A 13 20.03 24.95 -22.51
CA GLY A 13 21.09 24.21 -23.22
C GLY A 13 22.08 23.48 -22.32
N GLU A 14 21.95 23.57 -21.02
CA GLU A 14 22.76 22.83 -20.06
C GLU A 14 22.44 21.33 -20.12
N ARG A 15 23.45 20.47 -20.01
CA ARG A 15 23.31 19.02 -19.92
C ARG A 15 23.47 18.58 -18.47
N VAL A 16 22.40 18.08 -17.90
CA VAL A 16 22.36 17.59 -16.51
C VAL A 16 22.06 16.10 -16.51
N LYS A 17 22.71 15.35 -15.62
CA LYS A 17 22.41 13.94 -15.43
C LYS A 17 21.02 13.76 -14.88
N VAL A 18 20.28 12.73 -15.31
CA VAL A 18 18.94 12.41 -14.78
C VAL A 18 18.98 12.15 -13.29
N ASP A 19 20.03 11.52 -12.80
CA ASP A 19 20.25 11.25 -11.38
C ASP A 19 20.34 12.55 -10.54
N ASP A 20 21.04 13.56 -11.04
CA ASP A 20 21.13 14.87 -10.40
C ASP A 20 19.80 15.63 -10.45
N LEU A 21 19.05 15.50 -11.55
CA LEU A 21 17.70 16.06 -11.64
C LEU A 21 16.76 15.41 -10.62
N LEU A 22 16.81 14.07 -10.46
CA LEU A 22 16.00 13.36 -9.47
C LEU A 22 16.35 13.80 -8.04
N ARG A 23 17.65 13.88 -7.68
CA ARG A 23 18.07 14.43 -6.38
C ARG A 23 17.62 15.87 -6.20
N GLY A 24 17.76 16.68 -7.23
CA GLY A 24 17.30 18.06 -7.23
C GLY A 24 15.78 18.17 -6.94
N ILE A 25 14.96 17.31 -7.53
CA ILE A 25 13.52 17.25 -7.29
C ILE A 25 13.25 16.79 -5.85
N ILE A 26 13.88 15.72 -5.42
CA ILE A 26 13.59 15.06 -4.13
C ILE A 26 14.09 15.89 -2.96
N VAL A 27 15.39 16.25 -2.96
CA VAL A 27 16.09 16.89 -1.84
C VAL A 27 15.85 18.40 -1.83
N LEU A 28 16.05 19.05 -2.97
CA LEU A 28 15.99 20.51 -3.10
C LEU A 28 14.60 21.02 -3.47
N SER A 29 13.72 20.13 -3.93
CA SER A 29 12.37 20.49 -4.43
C SER A 29 12.40 21.39 -5.67
N GLY A 30 13.33 21.11 -6.59
CA GLY A 30 13.58 21.92 -7.79
C GLY A 30 12.43 21.88 -8.78
N ASN A 31 11.72 23.02 -8.94
CA ASN A 31 10.59 23.13 -9.86
C ASN A 31 11.05 23.10 -11.32
N ASP A 32 12.19 23.70 -11.63
CA ASP A 32 12.83 23.68 -12.95
C ASP A 32 13.24 22.25 -13.36
N ALA A 33 13.79 21.48 -12.44
CA ALA A 33 14.14 20.09 -12.68
C ALA A 33 12.90 19.22 -12.98
N CYS A 34 11.76 19.47 -12.30
CA CYS A 34 10.48 18.82 -12.63
C CYS A 34 10.07 19.11 -14.08
N ALA A 35 10.15 20.39 -14.49
CA ALA A 35 9.79 20.79 -15.85
C ALA A 35 10.71 20.17 -16.90
N VAL A 36 12.03 20.15 -16.67
CA VAL A 36 13.00 19.52 -17.59
C VAL A 36 12.69 18.04 -17.79
N ILE A 37 12.41 17.30 -16.70
CA ILE A 37 12.03 15.89 -16.82
C ILE A 37 10.67 15.74 -17.52
N ALA A 38 9.70 16.60 -17.21
CA ALA A 38 8.39 16.56 -17.84
C ALA A 38 8.46 16.80 -19.35
N GLU A 39 9.21 17.80 -19.79
CA GLU A 39 9.42 18.08 -21.21
C GLU A 39 10.15 16.94 -21.91
N ALA A 40 11.18 16.37 -21.28
CA ALA A 40 11.96 15.27 -21.84
C ALA A 40 11.17 13.96 -22.01
N LEU A 41 10.24 13.68 -21.08
CA LEU A 41 9.41 12.47 -21.09
C LEU A 41 8.06 12.66 -21.81
N SER A 42 7.72 13.88 -22.16
CA SER A 42 6.47 14.19 -22.87
C SER A 42 6.58 13.87 -24.36
N PRO A 43 5.60 13.19 -24.97
CA PRO A 43 5.61 12.88 -26.40
C PRO A 43 5.71 14.12 -27.32
N ASN A 44 5.16 15.24 -26.89
CA ASN A 44 5.18 16.50 -27.63
C ASN A 44 6.12 17.56 -27.03
N GLY A 45 6.94 17.18 -26.05
CA GLY A 45 7.90 18.07 -25.40
C GLY A 45 7.27 19.15 -24.51
N THR A 46 6.03 18.97 -24.02
CA THR A 46 5.37 19.96 -23.18
C THR A 46 5.03 19.42 -21.79
N GLU A 47 5.17 20.25 -20.76
CA GLU A 47 4.78 19.94 -19.38
C GLU A 47 3.29 19.62 -19.26
N ALA A 48 2.43 20.32 -20.00
CA ALA A 48 0.99 20.08 -20.00
C ALA A 48 0.61 18.68 -20.48
N GLU A 49 1.28 18.15 -21.51
CA GLU A 49 1.08 16.77 -21.94
C GLU A 49 1.56 15.76 -20.89
N PHE A 50 2.70 16.03 -20.30
CA PHE A 50 3.23 15.20 -19.21
C PHE A 50 2.26 15.15 -18.01
N ALA A 51 1.66 16.27 -17.63
CA ALA A 51 0.66 16.33 -16.56
C ALA A 51 -0.61 15.48 -16.88
N ARG A 52 -1.03 15.45 -18.15
CA ARG A 52 -2.10 14.55 -18.60
C ARG A 52 -1.70 13.07 -18.44
N HIS A 53 -0.47 12.72 -18.81
CA HIS A 53 0.07 11.37 -18.63
C HIS A 53 0.17 11.01 -17.14
N MET A 54 0.63 11.92 -16.29
CA MET A 54 0.63 11.73 -14.84
C MET A 54 -0.78 11.42 -14.32
N THR A 55 -1.79 12.16 -14.76
CA THR A 55 -3.19 11.93 -14.34
C THR A 55 -3.70 10.57 -14.82
N GLN A 56 -3.40 10.18 -16.05
CA GLN A 56 -3.77 8.88 -16.59
C GLN A 56 -3.09 7.75 -15.82
N ARG A 57 -1.79 7.87 -15.55
CA ARG A 57 -1.03 6.90 -14.79
C ARG A 57 -1.52 6.78 -13.35
N ALA A 58 -1.83 7.89 -12.70
CA ALA A 58 -2.38 7.91 -11.36
C ALA A 58 -3.68 7.07 -11.26
N LYS A 59 -4.60 7.24 -12.21
CA LYS A 59 -5.84 6.44 -12.25
C LYS A 59 -5.56 4.94 -12.39
N GLN A 60 -4.58 4.55 -13.23
CA GLN A 60 -4.17 3.15 -13.38
C GLN A 60 -3.59 2.57 -12.08
N LEU A 61 -2.95 3.40 -11.27
CA LEU A 61 -2.41 3.05 -9.95
C LEU A 61 -3.49 3.01 -8.85
N GLY A 62 -4.73 3.40 -9.15
CA GLY A 62 -5.82 3.44 -8.17
C GLY A 62 -5.99 4.78 -7.45
N MET A 63 -5.30 5.83 -7.89
CA MET A 63 -5.40 7.20 -7.38
C MET A 63 -6.63 7.90 -8.01
N GLN A 64 -7.81 7.63 -7.48
CA GLN A 64 -9.09 8.06 -8.09
C GLN A 64 -9.45 9.52 -7.81
N ASN A 65 -8.87 10.12 -6.76
CA ASN A 65 -9.22 11.47 -6.29
C ASN A 65 -8.09 12.49 -6.53
N SER A 66 -7.26 12.23 -7.54
CA SER A 66 -6.14 13.11 -7.89
C SER A 66 -6.10 13.42 -9.37
N SER A 67 -5.66 14.64 -9.69
CA SER A 67 -5.39 15.12 -11.04
C SER A 67 -4.18 16.04 -11.03
N PHE A 68 -3.40 16.00 -12.10
CA PHE A 68 -2.20 16.82 -12.28
C PHE A 68 -2.43 17.86 -13.38
N ALA A 69 -2.16 19.12 -13.08
CA ALA A 69 -2.15 20.23 -14.04
C ALA A 69 -0.72 20.62 -14.45
N ASN A 70 0.27 20.24 -13.64
CA ASN A 70 1.69 20.48 -13.87
C ASN A 70 2.55 19.38 -13.22
N SER A 71 3.85 19.42 -13.44
CA SER A 71 4.80 18.40 -12.98
C SER A 71 5.29 18.59 -11.54
N ASN A 72 5.19 19.82 -11.00
CA ASN A 72 5.83 20.23 -9.75
C ASN A 72 4.86 20.49 -8.59
N GLY A 73 3.56 20.44 -8.83
CA GLY A 73 2.53 20.71 -7.82
C GLY A 73 2.27 22.20 -7.57
N TRP A 74 2.69 23.10 -8.49
CA TRP A 74 2.36 24.51 -8.40
C TRP A 74 0.85 24.72 -8.35
N PRO A 75 0.34 25.71 -7.60
CA PRO A 75 -1.09 25.97 -7.51
C PRO A 75 -1.76 26.16 -8.88
N ASP A 76 -2.76 25.35 -9.14
CA ASP A 76 -3.62 25.42 -10.31
C ASP A 76 -5.04 24.92 -9.93
N PRO A 77 -6.11 25.54 -10.48
CA PRO A 77 -7.48 25.09 -10.20
C PRO A 77 -7.75 23.61 -10.51
N ASN A 78 -7.00 23.01 -11.44
CA ASN A 78 -7.14 21.61 -11.85
C ASN A 78 -6.17 20.66 -11.12
N GLN A 79 -5.23 21.19 -10.34
CA GLN A 79 -4.33 20.41 -9.51
C GLN A 79 -5.08 19.91 -8.28
N ARG A 80 -5.28 18.62 -8.16
CA ARG A 80 -5.96 17.96 -7.03
C ARG A 80 -5.17 16.77 -6.56
N MET A 81 -5.04 16.64 -5.23
CA MET A 81 -4.32 15.52 -4.63
C MET A 81 -5.01 15.11 -3.34
N SER A 82 -5.44 13.86 -3.23
CA SER A 82 -5.92 13.32 -1.96
C SER A 82 -4.79 12.72 -1.14
N MET A 83 -4.93 12.78 0.18
CA MET A 83 -3.95 12.20 1.11
C MET A 83 -3.86 10.67 0.92
N ARG A 84 -4.98 10.01 0.63
CA ARG A 84 -5.01 8.58 0.31
C ARG A 84 -4.20 8.27 -0.96
N ASP A 85 -4.34 9.07 -1.99
CA ASP A 85 -3.65 8.84 -3.26
C ASP A 85 -2.13 9.10 -3.14
N LEU A 86 -1.73 10.07 -2.30
CA LEU A 86 -0.32 10.24 -1.92
C LEU A 86 0.23 9.02 -1.18
N GLY A 87 -0.57 8.39 -0.33
CA GLY A 87 -0.20 7.12 0.31
C GLY A 87 -0.01 5.99 -0.71
N ILE A 88 -0.88 5.89 -1.72
CA ILE A 88 -0.78 4.87 -2.79
C ILE A 88 0.52 5.04 -3.57
N ILE A 89 0.81 6.25 -4.07
CA ILE A 89 2.04 6.47 -4.85
C ILE A 89 3.30 6.26 -4.00
N THR A 90 3.24 6.59 -2.71
CA THR A 90 4.34 6.36 -1.78
C THR A 90 4.63 4.88 -1.62
N ASP A 91 3.61 4.06 -1.39
CA ASP A 91 3.75 2.61 -1.29
C ASP A 91 4.37 2.02 -2.56
N ARG A 92 3.90 2.47 -3.73
CA ARG A 92 4.46 2.06 -5.02
C ARG A 92 5.94 2.44 -5.20
N ILE A 93 6.32 3.66 -4.81
CA ILE A 93 7.74 4.08 -4.87
C ILE A 93 8.61 3.19 -3.99
N ILE A 94 8.16 2.89 -2.77
CA ILE A 94 8.90 2.06 -1.82
C ILE A 94 9.04 0.62 -2.30
N THR A 95 7.97 0.06 -2.86
CA THR A 95 7.89 -1.37 -3.21
C THR A 95 8.38 -1.69 -4.61
N GLU A 96 8.15 -0.80 -5.57
CA GLU A 96 8.47 -1.03 -6.99
C GLU A 96 9.82 -0.43 -7.42
N PHE A 97 10.32 0.59 -6.67
CA PHE A 97 11.56 1.30 -7.00
C PHE A 97 12.49 1.45 -5.78
N PRO A 98 12.79 0.34 -5.06
CA PRO A 98 13.60 0.39 -3.84
C PRO A 98 15.01 0.94 -4.07
N GLU A 99 15.59 0.75 -5.26
CA GLU A 99 16.90 1.24 -5.64
C GLU A 99 16.99 2.77 -5.68
N PHE A 100 15.90 3.46 -6.06
CA PHE A 100 15.82 4.92 -6.09
C PHE A 100 15.27 5.49 -4.78
N TYR A 101 14.62 4.66 -3.98
CA TYR A 101 13.99 5.13 -2.73
C TYR A 101 15.00 5.72 -1.74
N SER A 102 16.25 5.25 -1.74
CA SER A 102 17.32 5.77 -0.88
C SER A 102 17.56 7.28 -1.03
N MET A 103 17.30 7.86 -2.21
CA MET A 103 17.42 9.31 -2.45
C MET A 103 16.53 10.15 -1.52
N PHE A 104 15.39 9.62 -1.09
CA PHE A 104 14.47 10.34 -0.21
C PHE A 104 15.01 10.52 1.22
N SER A 105 15.99 9.72 1.61
CA SER A 105 16.68 9.83 2.90
C SER A 105 17.92 10.74 2.88
N GLU A 106 18.35 11.19 1.71
CA GLU A 106 19.47 12.10 1.57
C GLU A 106 19.14 13.43 2.26
N LYS A 107 20.01 13.84 3.18
CA LYS A 107 19.80 15.06 3.99
C LYS A 107 20.27 16.31 3.27
N GLU A 108 21.16 16.15 2.32
CA GLU A 108 21.84 17.22 1.61
C GLU A 108 22.18 16.79 0.20
N PHE A 109 22.03 17.71 -0.75
CA PHE A 109 22.50 17.56 -2.11
C PHE A 109 23.03 18.91 -2.61
N VAL A 110 24.29 18.95 -3.04
CA VAL A 110 24.92 20.17 -3.59
C VAL A 110 24.88 20.04 -5.11
N PHE A 111 24.01 20.80 -5.74
CA PHE A 111 23.95 20.87 -7.20
C PHE A 111 24.86 21.97 -7.75
N ASP A 112 24.81 23.18 -7.16
CA ASP A 112 25.66 24.32 -7.47
C ASP A 112 26.30 24.85 -6.17
N GLU A 113 27.62 24.88 -6.11
CA GLU A 113 28.36 25.37 -4.92
C GLU A 113 28.09 26.86 -4.62
N ASN A 114 27.67 27.63 -5.64
CA ASN A 114 27.33 29.05 -5.45
C ASN A 114 25.97 29.26 -4.78
N GLU A 115 25.09 28.23 -4.77
CA GLU A 115 23.74 28.27 -4.20
C GLU A 115 23.68 27.56 -2.85
N SER A 116 24.49 27.99 -1.91
CA SER A 116 24.71 27.32 -0.60
C SER A 116 23.45 27.19 0.27
N GLN A 117 22.41 28.01 0.05
CA GLN A 117 21.20 28.02 0.86
C GLN A 117 20.20 26.92 0.48
N ASN A 118 20.15 26.47 -0.77
CA ASN A 118 19.23 25.45 -1.25
C ASN A 118 19.96 24.11 -1.43
N ARG A 119 20.42 23.51 -0.34
CA ARG A 119 21.14 22.23 -0.36
C ARG A 119 20.55 21.19 0.59
N TYR A 120 19.70 21.58 1.52
CA TYR A 120 19.21 20.71 2.57
C TYR A 120 17.81 20.18 2.30
N ASN A 121 17.62 18.89 2.61
CA ASN A 121 16.29 18.28 2.61
C ASN A 121 15.45 18.89 3.74
N ARG A 122 14.24 19.31 3.40
CA ARG A 122 13.32 19.98 4.34
C ARG A 122 12.45 19.01 5.15
N ASN A 123 12.67 17.69 5.02
CA ASN A 123 11.99 16.71 5.85
C ASN A 123 12.54 16.73 7.27
N PRO A 124 11.75 17.17 8.27
CA PRO A 124 12.24 17.39 9.61
C PRO A 124 12.59 16.10 10.37
N LEU A 125 12.14 14.95 9.87
CA LEU A 125 12.31 13.67 10.56
C LEU A 125 13.64 12.98 10.30
N LEU A 126 14.34 13.32 9.21
CA LEU A 126 15.56 12.61 8.78
C LEU A 126 16.73 12.69 9.77
N GLY A 127 16.69 13.66 10.70
CA GLY A 127 17.73 13.84 11.71
C GLY A 127 17.40 13.28 13.11
N LEU A 128 16.16 12.80 13.33
CA LEU A 128 15.65 12.54 14.69
C LEU A 128 15.89 11.11 15.20
N GLY A 129 16.47 10.22 14.39
CA GLY A 129 16.71 8.84 14.84
C GLY A 129 15.43 7.99 15.00
N LEU A 130 14.31 8.43 14.41
CA LEU A 130 13.01 7.75 14.49
C LEU A 130 12.81 6.66 13.44
N GLY A 131 13.83 6.34 12.65
CA GLY A 131 13.76 5.41 11.53
C GLY A 131 13.12 6.03 10.27
N ALA A 132 12.94 7.36 10.23
CA ALA A 132 12.41 8.06 9.06
C ALA A 132 13.42 8.02 7.90
N ASP A 133 12.94 7.65 6.72
CA ASP A 133 13.73 7.46 5.50
C ASP A 133 13.10 8.10 4.23
N GLY A 134 12.07 8.91 4.40
CA GLY A 134 11.38 9.61 3.30
C GLY A 134 10.16 10.38 3.78
N LEU A 135 9.40 11.04 2.93
CA LEU A 135 9.69 11.21 1.51
C LEU A 135 9.79 12.70 1.16
N LYS A 136 8.63 13.40 1.15
CA LYS A 136 8.59 14.74 0.53
C LYS A 136 7.74 15.72 1.29
N THR A 137 8.30 16.91 1.51
CA THR A 137 7.57 18.07 2.03
C THR A 137 6.90 18.84 0.92
N GLY A 138 5.77 19.47 1.23
CA GLY A 138 5.09 20.44 0.37
C GLY A 138 4.66 21.67 1.15
N HIS A 139 4.49 22.79 0.43
CA HIS A 139 3.85 23.99 0.95
C HIS A 139 3.31 24.84 -0.18
N THR A 140 2.03 25.18 -0.10
CA THR A 140 1.38 26.25 -0.86
C THR A 140 0.46 27.03 0.07
N LYS A 141 0.01 28.20 -0.34
CA LYS A 141 -0.96 28.98 0.46
C LYS A 141 -2.28 28.23 0.62
N GLU A 142 -2.68 27.50 -0.42
CA GLU A 142 -3.96 26.78 -0.49
C GLU A 142 -3.94 25.48 0.33
N ALA A 143 -2.82 24.76 0.30
CA ALA A 143 -2.69 23.44 0.93
C ALA A 143 -2.04 23.49 2.32
N GLY A 144 -1.47 24.62 2.74
CA GLY A 144 -0.67 24.73 3.96
C GLY A 144 0.62 23.93 3.87
N TYR A 145 1.24 23.70 5.03
CA TYR A 145 2.42 22.84 5.15
C TYR A 145 2.01 21.37 5.17
N GLY A 146 2.74 20.55 4.42
CA GLY A 146 2.49 19.10 4.35
C GLY A 146 3.77 18.27 4.37
N LEU A 147 3.60 17.00 4.71
CA LEU A 147 4.63 15.96 4.61
C LEU A 147 4.00 14.63 4.22
N VAL A 148 4.50 14.03 3.17
CA VAL A 148 4.40 12.60 2.96
C VAL A 148 5.61 11.98 3.64
N GLY A 149 5.38 11.21 4.68
CA GLY A 149 6.44 10.63 5.50
C GLY A 149 6.41 9.11 5.50
N SER A 150 7.59 8.52 5.66
CA SER A 150 7.76 7.10 5.94
C SER A 150 8.84 6.90 6.98
N ALA A 151 8.62 5.92 7.85
CA ALA A 151 9.59 5.49 8.84
C ALA A 151 9.57 3.97 8.98
N LYS A 152 10.74 3.37 9.22
CA LYS A 152 10.92 1.93 9.44
C LYS A 152 11.64 1.68 10.75
N GLN A 153 11.04 0.86 11.61
CA GLN A 153 11.66 0.37 12.85
C GLN A 153 11.54 -1.16 12.89
N GLY A 154 12.68 -1.82 12.89
CA GLY A 154 12.74 -3.27 12.71
C GLY A 154 12.19 -3.69 11.34
N ASP A 155 11.24 -4.61 11.35
CA ASP A 155 10.53 -5.12 10.16
C ASP A 155 9.25 -4.32 9.82
N ARG A 156 8.88 -3.34 10.67
CA ARG A 156 7.66 -2.55 10.50
C ARG A 156 7.93 -1.20 9.86
N ARG A 157 7.21 -0.92 8.78
CA ARG A 157 7.18 0.38 8.10
C ARG A 157 5.82 1.03 8.31
N ILE A 158 5.83 2.34 8.45
CA ILE A 158 4.64 3.19 8.38
C ILE A 158 4.79 4.18 7.23
N ILE A 159 3.66 4.53 6.63
CA ILE A 159 3.51 5.64 5.69
C ILE A 159 2.41 6.52 6.26
N PHE A 160 2.65 7.82 6.26
CA PHE A 160 1.66 8.80 6.69
C PHE A 160 1.67 10.03 5.79
N VAL A 161 0.56 10.73 5.73
CA VAL A 161 0.40 11.95 4.94
C VAL A 161 -0.26 13.02 5.78
N LEU A 162 0.41 14.15 5.94
CA LEU A 162 -0.09 15.34 6.63
C LEU A 162 -0.21 16.51 5.63
N SER A 163 -1.23 17.32 5.78
CA SER A 163 -1.46 18.52 4.99
C SER A 163 -2.31 19.52 5.79
N GLY A 164 -2.38 20.77 5.34
CA GLY A 164 -3.19 21.79 5.98
C GLY A 164 -2.57 22.39 7.24
N LEU A 165 -1.30 22.14 7.53
CA LEU A 165 -0.64 22.66 8.72
C LEU A 165 -0.23 24.13 8.53
N ASN A 166 -0.22 24.88 9.62
CA ASN A 166 -0.04 26.34 9.56
C ASN A 166 1.43 26.79 9.48
N SER A 167 2.37 25.90 9.82
CA SER A 167 3.79 26.23 9.84
C SER A 167 4.72 25.04 9.63
N ALA A 168 5.97 25.30 9.27
CA ALA A 168 7.01 24.29 9.21
C ALA A 168 7.28 23.66 10.60
N LYS A 169 7.12 24.44 11.66
CA LYS A 169 7.25 23.96 13.06
C LYS A 169 6.13 22.96 13.38
N GLU A 170 4.88 23.33 13.11
CA GLU A 170 3.73 22.43 13.33
C GLU A 170 3.88 21.14 12.51
N ARG A 171 4.33 21.25 11.24
CA ARG A 171 4.64 20.07 10.42
C ARG A 171 5.67 19.16 11.10
N ALA A 172 6.73 19.70 11.67
CA ALA A 172 7.75 18.91 12.36
C ALA A 172 7.16 18.20 13.59
N GLU A 173 6.45 18.94 14.45
CA GLU A 173 5.84 18.45 15.68
C GLU A 173 4.79 17.35 15.41
N GLN A 174 3.89 17.58 14.47
CA GLN A 174 2.84 16.62 14.12
C GLN A 174 3.41 15.36 13.44
N SER A 175 4.44 15.53 12.62
CA SER A 175 5.12 14.39 11.97
C SER A 175 5.85 13.51 12.97
N GLU A 176 6.55 14.10 13.94
CA GLU A 176 7.18 13.37 15.03
C GLU A 176 6.15 12.66 15.91
N ALA A 177 5.08 13.36 16.26
CA ALA A 177 3.99 12.80 17.09
C ALA A 177 3.36 11.58 16.44
N ILE A 178 3.05 11.62 15.12
CA ILE A 178 2.41 10.50 14.44
C ILE A 178 3.35 9.29 14.29
N VAL A 179 4.65 9.50 14.05
CA VAL A 179 5.63 8.41 14.02
C VAL A 179 5.71 7.72 15.38
N ASN A 180 5.90 8.51 16.43
CA ASN A 180 5.98 8.01 17.80
C ASN A 180 4.69 7.28 18.22
N TRP A 181 3.52 7.84 17.89
CA TRP A 181 2.22 7.23 18.15
C TRP A 181 2.08 5.89 17.42
N SER A 182 2.39 5.86 16.13
CA SER A 182 2.22 4.65 15.31
C SER A 182 3.06 3.47 15.81
N PHE A 183 4.31 3.72 16.21
CA PHE A 183 5.18 2.64 16.69
C PHE A 183 4.89 2.22 18.13
N ARG A 184 4.39 3.13 18.98
CA ARG A 184 4.04 2.80 20.39
C ARG A 184 2.66 2.21 20.55
N GLN A 185 1.67 2.67 19.76
CA GLN A 185 0.28 2.28 19.97
C GLN A 185 -0.13 1.03 19.21
N PHE A 186 0.67 0.57 18.28
CA PHE A 186 0.36 -0.63 17.48
C PHE A 186 1.54 -1.59 17.50
N ALA A 187 1.23 -2.88 17.56
CA ALA A 187 2.21 -3.96 17.44
C ALA A 187 1.69 -5.03 16.49
N LYS A 188 2.62 -5.72 15.83
CA LYS A 188 2.31 -6.93 15.08
C LYS A 188 2.07 -8.08 16.04
N HIS A 189 0.99 -8.80 15.83
CA HIS A 189 0.69 -10.03 16.55
C HIS A 189 0.57 -11.17 15.55
N LYS A 190 1.38 -12.19 15.73
CA LYS A 190 1.29 -13.41 14.96
C LYS A 190 0.05 -14.20 15.39
N ILE A 191 -0.84 -14.47 14.44
CA ILE A 191 -2.09 -15.19 14.66
C ILE A 191 -1.94 -16.65 14.32
N VAL A 192 -1.30 -16.94 13.15
CA VAL A 192 -1.12 -18.29 12.65
C VAL A 192 0.26 -18.40 12.02
N SER A 193 0.94 -19.52 12.24
CA SER A 193 2.19 -19.83 11.53
C SER A 193 1.92 -20.39 10.15
N ALA A 194 2.83 -20.15 9.21
CA ALA A 194 2.79 -20.73 7.87
C ALA A 194 2.57 -22.27 7.92
N ASN A 195 1.80 -22.78 6.99
CA ASN A 195 1.49 -24.19 6.84
C ASN A 195 0.76 -24.86 8.03
N THR A 196 0.28 -24.06 8.99
CA THR A 196 -0.59 -24.58 10.06
C THR A 196 -2.00 -24.76 9.50
N VAL A 197 -2.59 -25.96 9.69
CA VAL A 197 -3.98 -26.22 9.33
C VAL A 197 -4.90 -25.47 10.29
N ILE A 198 -5.64 -24.50 9.77
CA ILE A 198 -6.55 -23.65 10.56
C ILE A 198 -8.01 -24.11 10.48
N ALA A 199 -8.36 -24.85 9.44
CA ALA A 199 -9.68 -25.45 9.24
C ALA A 199 -9.60 -26.53 8.18
N SER A 200 -10.74 -27.19 7.91
CA SER A 200 -10.88 -28.16 6.82
C SER A 200 -12.08 -27.79 5.94
N ALA A 201 -11.94 -27.99 4.64
CA ALA A 201 -13.01 -27.83 3.66
C ALA A 201 -13.47 -29.21 3.13
N ASP A 202 -14.78 -29.36 2.92
CA ASP A 202 -15.36 -30.57 2.35
C ASP A 202 -14.96 -30.73 0.86
N VAL A 203 -14.64 -31.97 0.47
CA VAL A 203 -14.22 -32.31 -0.90
C VAL A 203 -15.28 -33.17 -1.58
N TRP A 204 -15.63 -32.78 -2.82
CA TRP A 204 -16.53 -33.51 -3.69
C TRP A 204 -15.77 -34.52 -4.56
N ILE A 205 -16.17 -35.79 -4.49
CA ILE A 205 -15.63 -36.89 -5.30
C ILE A 205 -14.09 -36.99 -5.19
N GLY A 206 -13.54 -36.76 -3.97
CA GLY A 206 -12.13 -36.93 -3.68
C GLY A 206 -11.84 -38.30 -3.04
N ALA A 207 -10.56 -38.74 -3.10
CA ALA A 207 -10.06 -39.87 -2.33
C ALA A 207 -10.15 -39.61 -0.82
N GLU A 208 -10.13 -38.34 -0.43
CA GLU A 208 -10.38 -37.87 0.93
C GLU A 208 -11.62 -36.96 0.95
N SER A 209 -12.42 -37.05 2.02
CA SER A 209 -13.66 -36.29 2.17
C SER A 209 -13.44 -34.82 2.54
N THR A 210 -12.25 -34.49 3.03
CA THR A 210 -11.89 -33.12 3.43
C THR A 210 -10.45 -32.81 3.04
N VAL A 211 -10.11 -31.51 2.94
CA VAL A 211 -8.75 -31.01 2.76
C VAL A 211 -8.46 -29.94 3.80
N GLY A 212 -7.27 -29.99 4.43
CA GLY A 212 -6.81 -28.97 5.35
C GLY A 212 -6.57 -27.63 4.63
N LEU A 213 -6.91 -26.54 5.28
CA LEU A 213 -6.71 -25.17 4.81
C LEU A 213 -5.57 -24.52 5.58
N VAL A 214 -4.58 -23.99 4.87
CA VAL A 214 -3.38 -23.38 5.44
C VAL A 214 -3.15 -21.98 4.85
N VAL A 215 -2.40 -21.14 5.57
CA VAL A 215 -1.76 -19.94 5.03
C VAL A 215 -0.35 -20.29 4.55
N ASP A 216 0.11 -19.66 3.48
CA ASP A 216 1.45 -19.90 2.87
C ASP A 216 2.60 -19.19 3.61
N HIS A 217 2.27 -18.19 4.43
CA HIS A 217 3.22 -17.43 5.24
C HIS A 217 2.65 -17.18 6.64
N ASP A 218 3.50 -16.73 7.56
CA ASP A 218 3.06 -16.35 8.90
C ASP A 218 2.02 -15.23 8.81
N LEU A 219 0.84 -15.47 9.35
CA LEU A 219 -0.23 -14.48 9.40
C LEU A 219 -0.03 -13.57 10.60
N GLU A 220 0.33 -12.34 10.33
CA GLU A 220 0.48 -11.27 11.32
C GLU A 220 -0.58 -10.20 11.10
N ILE A 221 -1.15 -9.69 12.18
CA ILE A 221 -2.05 -8.55 12.14
C ILE A 221 -1.51 -7.41 13.00
N LEU A 222 -1.73 -6.19 12.54
CA LEU A 222 -1.44 -5.00 13.31
C LEU A 222 -2.59 -4.73 14.29
N ARG A 223 -2.29 -4.73 15.59
CA ARG A 223 -3.27 -4.46 16.64
C ARG A 223 -2.84 -3.30 17.53
N PRO A 224 -3.78 -2.53 18.10
CA PRO A 224 -3.47 -1.63 19.20
C PRO A 224 -2.84 -2.42 20.36
N VAL A 225 -1.80 -1.85 20.97
CA VAL A 225 -1.15 -2.41 22.16
C VAL A 225 -2.10 -2.39 23.35
N PHE A 226 -2.92 -1.34 23.44
CA PHE A 226 -3.93 -1.16 24.48
C PHE A 226 -5.34 -1.24 23.88
N GLY A 227 -6.23 -1.92 24.58
CA GLY A 227 -7.62 -2.11 24.17
C GLY A 227 -7.90 -3.50 23.59
N ASN A 228 -9.11 -3.98 23.87
CA ASN A 228 -9.56 -5.33 23.50
C ASN A 228 -10.58 -5.20 22.35
N ARG A 229 -10.11 -4.84 21.14
CA ARG A 229 -10.99 -4.89 19.96
C ARG A 229 -11.28 -6.34 19.60
N LYS A 230 -12.56 -6.66 19.51
CA LYS A 230 -12.99 -8.00 19.06
C LYS A 230 -12.58 -8.17 17.59
N LEU A 231 -11.84 -9.24 17.34
CA LEU A 231 -11.57 -9.71 15.99
C LEU A 231 -12.57 -10.81 15.68
N SER A 232 -13.16 -10.78 14.51
CA SER A 232 -13.89 -11.89 13.93
C SER A 232 -13.11 -12.44 12.74
N ALA A 233 -13.12 -13.75 12.62
CA ALA A 233 -12.51 -14.46 11.51
C ALA A 233 -13.52 -15.44 10.93
N GLU A 234 -13.69 -15.40 9.62
CA GLU A 234 -14.61 -16.26 8.88
C GLU A 234 -13.88 -16.90 7.70
N ILE A 235 -14.11 -18.18 7.45
CA ILE A 235 -13.56 -18.88 6.31
C ILE A 235 -14.65 -19.03 5.25
N VAL A 236 -14.38 -18.51 4.05
CA VAL A 236 -15.30 -18.50 2.93
C VAL A 236 -14.73 -19.33 1.78
N TYR A 237 -15.49 -20.31 1.30
CA TYR A 237 -15.16 -21.10 0.11
C TYR A 237 -16.42 -21.58 -0.60
N GLN A 238 -16.30 -21.90 -1.86
CA GLN A 238 -17.40 -22.53 -2.63
C GLN A 238 -17.33 -24.05 -2.41
N GLY A 239 -18.07 -24.52 -1.43
CA GLY A 239 -18.07 -25.94 -1.05
C GLY A 239 -19.24 -26.73 -1.63
N PRO A 240 -19.06 -28.05 -1.75
CA PRO A 240 -17.82 -28.80 -1.56
C PRO A 240 -16.81 -28.58 -2.69
N LEU A 241 -15.49 -28.61 -2.37
CA LEU A 241 -14.41 -28.42 -3.34
C LEU A 241 -14.30 -29.63 -4.27
N ALA A 242 -14.25 -29.43 -5.58
CA ALA A 242 -14.14 -30.53 -6.54
C ALA A 242 -12.71 -31.10 -6.61
N ALA A 243 -12.58 -32.41 -6.43
CA ALA A 243 -11.31 -33.11 -6.66
C ALA A 243 -11.04 -33.28 -8.19
N PRO A 244 -9.76 -33.34 -8.64
CA PRO A 244 -8.55 -33.37 -7.82
C PRO A 244 -8.13 -31.98 -7.35
N ILE A 245 -7.54 -31.89 -6.14
CA ILE A 245 -7.01 -30.68 -5.57
C ILE A 245 -5.50 -30.83 -5.41
N LYS A 246 -4.73 -29.83 -5.84
CA LYS A 246 -3.28 -29.82 -5.67
C LYS A 246 -2.90 -29.08 -4.39
N LYS A 247 -1.91 -29.61 -3.66
CA LYS A 247 -1.27 -28.87 -2.55
C LYS A 247 -0.83 -27.49 -3.00
N GLY A 248 -1.12 -26.48 -2.20
CA GLY A 248 -0.80 -25.08 -2.51
C GLY A 248 -1.83 -24.37 -3.41
N ALA A 249 -2.83 -25.08 -3.95
CA ALA A 249 -3.92 -24.43 -4.68
C ALA A 249 -4.74 -23.54 -3.74
N VAL A 250 -5.03 -22.30 -4.15
CA VAL A 250 -5.92 -21.39 -3.41
C VAL A 250 -7.36 -21.86 -3.57
N VAL A 251 -7.97 -22.33 -2.49
CA VAL A 251 -9.29 -22.98 -2.48
C VAL A 251 -10.31 -22.29 -1.56
N ALA A 252 -9.85 -21.40 -0.68
CA ALA A 252 -10.69 -20.67 0.26
C ALA A 252 -10.11 -19.29 0.57
N LYS A 253 -10.84 -18.48 1.34
CA LYS A 253 -10.39 -17.18 1.86
C LYS A 253 -10.68 -17.11 3.35
N LEU A 254 -9.73 -16.58 4.11
CA LEU A 254 -9.93 -16.17 5.49
C LEU A 254 -10.26 -14.67 5.48
N ILE A 255 -11.44 -14.34 5.99
CA ILE A 255 -11.90 -12.97 6.13
C ILE A 255 -11.69 -12.54 7.58
N ILE A 256 -10.84 -11.56 7.81
CA ILE A 256 -10.62 -10.98 9.14
C ILE A 256 -11.28 -9.60 9.18
N SER A 257 -12.13 -9.40 10.17
CA SER A 257 -12.83 -8.14 10.40
C SER A 257 -12.58 -7.65 11.82
N ALA A 258 -12.40 -6.33 11.96
CA ALA A 258 -12.32 -5.65 13.25
C ALA A 258 -13.10 -4.34 13.16
N GLU A 259 -13.72 -3.95 14.28
CA GLU A 259 -14.49 -2.70 14.33
C GLU A 259 -13.62 -1.49 13.97
N GLY A 260 -14.09 -0.69 13.01
CA GLY A 260 -13.41 0.53 12.55
C GLY A 260 -12.17 0.29 11.67
N LEU A 261 -11.90 -0.94 11.22
CA LEU A 261 -10.82 -1.25 10.29
C LEU A 261 -11.36 -1.88 9.00
N PRO A 262 -10.69 -1.67 7.87
CA PRO A 262 -11.03 -2.36 6.63
C PRO A 262 -10.94 -3.87 6.82
N GLN A 263 -11.88 -4.59 6.22
CA GLN A 263 -11.88 -6.04 6.17
C GLN A 263 -10.66 -6.54 5.37
N GLN A 264 -9.96 -7.54 5.89
CA GLN A 264 -8.83 -8.19 5.22
C GLN A 264 -9.26 -9.55 4.69
N SER A 265 -8.88 -9.86 3.44
CA SER A 265 -9.13 -11.14 2.78
C SER A 265 -7.80 -11.82 2.47
N ILE A 266 -7.58 -12.98 3.07
CA ILE A 266 -6.33 -13.74 3.00
C ILE A 266 -6.61 -15.04 2.27
N PRO A 267 -5.87 -15.39 1.21
CA PRO A 267 -6.05 -16.64 0.51
C PRO A 267 -5.65 -17.82 1.39
N LEU A 268 -6.44 -18.89 1.36
CA LEU A 268 -6.13 -20.16 1.99
C LEU A 268 -5.84 -21.21 0.94
N GLN A 269 -4.77 -21.95 1.16
CA GLN A 269 -4.28 -22.99 0.27
C GLN A 269 -4.61 -24.38 0.81
N ALA A 270 -4.72 -25.35 -0.09
CA ALA A 270 -4.82 -26.76 0.25
C ALA A 270 -3.52 -27.27 0.88
N ALA A 271 -3.61 -27.85 2.05
CA ALA A 271 -2.45 -28.35 2.82
C ALA A 271 -1.79 -29.60 2.15
N GLN A 272 -2.54 -30.33 1.36
CA GLN A 272 -2.13 -31.58 0.72
C GLN A 272 -2.80 -31.78 -0.63
N ASP A 273 -2.26 -32.71 -1.43
CA ASP A 273 -2.95 -33.20 -2.63
C ASP A 273 -4.16 -34.04 -2.22
N VAL A 274 -5.27 -33.87 -2.93
CA VAL A 274 -6.43 -34.78 -2.88
C VAL A 274 -6.70 -35.30 -4.28
N ALA A 275 -6.46 -36.59 -4.47
CA ALA A 275 -6.72 -37.27 -5.72
C ALA A 275 -8.24 -37.42 -5.98
N GLN A 276 -8.62 -37.64 -7.23
CA GLN A 276 -9.97 -37.99 -7.55
C GLN A 276 -10.31 -39.38 -6.98
N GLY A 277 -11.45 -39.52 -6.29
CA GLY A 277 -11.90 -40.75 -5.69
C GLY A 277 -12.26 -41.82 -6.69
N GLY A 278 -12.09 -43.09 -6.30
CA GLY A 278 -12.50 -44.24 -7.06
C GLY A 278 -14.03 -44.36 -7.23
N PHE A 279 -14.52 -45.39 -7.97
CA PHE A 279 -15.94 -45.54 -8.27
C PHE A 279 -16.83 -45.68 -7.02
N LEU A 280 -16.39 -46.42 -5.99
CA LEU A 280 -17.14 -46.62 -4.76
C LEU A 280 -17.17 -45.33 -3.89
N GLU A 281 -16.06 -44.61 -3.84
CA GLU A 281 -15.96 -43.35 -3.09
C GLU A 281 -16.83 -42.25 -3.71
N ARG A 282 -16.98 -42.24 -5.05
CA ARG A 282 -17.90 -41.36 -5.78
C ARG A 282 -19.35 -41.56 -5.33
N ILE A 283 -19.78 -42.83 -5.24
CA ILE A 283 -21.14 -43.19 -4.81
C ILE A 283 -21.39 -42.78 -3.37
N LEU A 284 -20.46 -43.08 -2.46
CA LEU A 284 -20.59 -42.76 -1.02
C LEU A 284 -20.58 -41.26 -0.77
N THR A 285 -19.72 -40.50 -1.44
CA THR A 285 -19.63 -39.04 -1.27
C THR A 285 -20.87 -38.36 -1.83
N THR A 286 -21.37 -38.81 -2.99
CA THR A 286 -22.60 -38.31 -3.58
C THR A 286 -23.81 -38.56 -2.67
N ALA A 287 -23.93 -39.77 -2.11
CA ALA A 287 -24.99 -40.10 -1.15
C ALA A 287 -24.96 -39.24 0.12
N LYS A 288 -23.77 -39.02 0.72
CA LYS A 288 -23.63 -38.16 1.90
C LYS A 288 -24.06 -36.73 1.65
N VAL A 289 -23.65 -36.15 0.51
CA VAL A 289 -24.01 -34.75 0.16
C VAL A 289 -25.51 -34.61 -0.13
N LEU A 290 -26.10 -35.59 -0.79
CA LEU A 290 -27.55 -35.62 -1.04
C LEU A 290 -28.33 -35.70 0.28
N ILE A 291 -27.92 -36.56 1.21
CA ILE A 291 -28.54 -36.70 2.54
C ILE A 291 -28.42 -35.35 3.29
N ARG A 292 -27.22 -34.72 3.30
CA ARG A 292 -27.00 -33.43 4.00
C ARG A 292 -27.87 -32.30 3.40
N ARG A 293 -28.00 -32.22 2.08
CA ARG A 293 -28.93 -31.25 1.43
C ARG A 293 -30.39 -31.48 1.80
N LEU A 294 -30.81 -32.73 2.04
CA LEU A 294 -32.18 -33.06 2.44
C LEU A 294 -32.43 -32.78 3.93
N THR A 295 -31.38 -32.79 4.76
CA THR A 295 -31.47 -32.51 6.20
C THR A 295 -31.29 -31.02 6.53
N ASP A 296 -30.52 -30.25 5.72
CA ASP A 296 -30.23 -28.83 5.90
C ASP A 296 -31.22 -27.93 5.10
N ASP A 297 -32.32 -28.43 4.57
CA ASP A 297 -33.37 -27.64 3.91
C ASP A 297 -34.22 -26.92 4.98
N PRO A 298 -34.12 -25.59 5.11
CA PRO A 298 -34.82 -24.83 6.16
C PRO A 298 -36.35 -24.76 5.99
N THR A 299 -36.91 -25.40 4.93
CA THR A 299 -38.33 -25.36 4.63
C THR A 299 -39.18 -26.43 5.36
N LYS A 300 -38.59 -27.27 6.23
CA LYS A 300 -39.32 -28.32 6.96
C LYS A 300 -39.58 -28.01 8.44
N THR A 301 -39.50 -26.79 8.90
CA THR A 301 -39.75 -26.46 10.32
C THR A 301 -40.97 -25.57 10.56
N GLU A 302 -41.97 -25.57 9.63
CA GLU A 302 -43.29 -24.96 9.91
C GLU A 302 -44.42 -25.86 9.42
N ALA A 303 -44.58 -27.01 10.08
CA ALA A 303 -45.84 -27.73 10.08
C ALA A 303 -45.85 -28.67 11.28
N ASP A 304 -46.11 -28.12 12.45
CA ASP A 304 -46.80 -28.74 13.59
C ASP A 304 -46.66 -27.84 14.84
N SER A 305 -47.60 -26.92 15.00
CA SER A 305 -48.23 -26.52 16.27
C SER A 305 -49.27 -25.43 16.02
#